data_0359839086e6d007d02811ba93e65c23
#
_entry.id   0359839086e6d007d02811ba93e65c23
#
_cell.length_a   1.000
_cell.length_b   1.000
_cell.length_c   1.000
_cell.angle_alpha   90.00
_cell.angle_beta   90.00
_cell.angle_gamma   90.00
#
_symmetry.space_group_name_H-M   'P 1'
#
loop_
_entity.id
_entity.type
_entity.pdbx_description
1 polymer ?
#
loop_
_entity_poly.entity_id
_entity_poly.type
_entity_poly.pdbx_seq_one_letter_code
_entity_poly.pdbx_strand_id
1 'polypeptide(L)'
;LLPAANTVIFFFSHQVPDIASVFFGQQVTTSQVIDLARDLLAEGITHARDALDWPDIKDTLERAAKDFRIACGPDNGRWSTQQLPTDAPLWAALDTLQETLGEVSRTIEPATVRAETLAQVAERLHGLMESFEQWRNHSIMSQGEMICWVEALTYSVRLNATPLSVAEGFTRQRESDHMRTWIFASAT
;
A
#
# COMPACT_ATOMS: atom_id res chain seq x y z
N LEU A 1 -5.45 8.93 17.89
CA LEU A 1 -4.30 9.68 18.47
C LEU A 1 -4.35 9.50 19.99
N LEU A 2 -3.33 8.87 20.56
CA LEU A 2 -3.18 8.81 22.01
C LEU A 2 -2.73 10.18 22.53
N PRO A 3 -3.25 10.60 23.72
CA PRO A 3 -2.78 11.86 24.32
C PRO A 3 -1.29 11.79 24.67
N ALA A 4 -0.63 12.96 24.76
CA ALA A 4 0.74 13.04 25.20
C ALA A 4 0.89 12.45 26.61
N ALA A 5 1.65 11.36 26.73
CA ALA A 5 1.87 10.65 28.00
C ALA A 5 3.37 10.60 28.29
N ASN A 6 3.76 10.84 29.54
CA ASN A 6 5.16 10.79 29.98
C ASN A 6 5.63 9.34 30.25
N THR A 7 4.70 8.40 30.37
CA THR A 7 4.99 6.98 30.62
C THR A 7 4.10 6.11 29.76
N VAL A 8 4.69 5.13 29.09
CA VAL A 8 4.00 4.11 28.30
C VAL A 8 4.29 2.75 28.92
N ILE A 9 3.24 2.03 29.25
CA ILE A 9 3.34 0.68 29.83
C ILE A 9 2.78 -0.33 28.85
N PHE A 10 3.60 -1.28 28.41
CA PHE A 10 3.19 -2.40 27.58
C PHE A 10 2.92 -3.61 28.45
N PHE A 11 1.66 -4.00 28.52
CA PHE A 11 1.28 -5.31 29.02
C PHE A 11 1.37 -6.33 27.90
N PHE A 12 1.76 -7.58 28.21
CA PHE A 12 1.98 -8.63 27.21
C PHE A 12 3.12 -8.30 26.23
N SER A 13 4.27 -7.90 26.76
CA SER A 13 5.43 -7.51 25.95
C SER A 13 5.92 -8.61 24.99
N HIS A 14 5.57 -9.87 25.19
CA HIS A 14 5.82 -10.99 24.27
C HIS A 14 5.04 -10.89 22.95
N GLN A 15 3.94 -10.12 22.89
CA GLN A 15 3.16 -9.88 21.68
C GLN A 15 3.62 -8.61 20.93
N VAL A 16 4.51 -7.81 21.52
CA VAL A 16 5.01 -6.57 20.91
C VAL A 16 5.65 -6.81 19.53
N PRO A 17 6.45 -7.87 19.29
CA PRO A 17 6.99 -8.15 17.96
C PRO A 17 5.91 -8.38 16.91
N ASP A 18 4.85 -9.13 17.23
CA ASP A 18 3.76 -9.43 16.30
C ASP A 18 2.94 -8.16 15.99
N ILE A 19 2.59 -7.40 17.01
CA ILE A 19 1.86 -6.14 16.87
C ILE A 19 2.70 -5.12 16.09
N ALA A 20 3.98 -5.02 16.39
CA ALA A 20 4.88 -4.11 15.73
C ALA A 20 5.14 -4.50 14.26
N SER A 21 5.15 -5.80 13.93
CA SER A 21 5.18 -6.28 12.54
C SER A 21 3.97 -5.79 11.74
N VAL A 22 2.79 -5.75 12.35
CA VAL A 22 1.58 -5.16 11.75
C VAL A 22 1.68 -3.64 11.65
N PHE A 23 2.25 -2.97 12.65
CA PHE A 23 2.37 -1.51 12.70
C PHE A 23 3.43 -0.95 11.75
N PHE A 24 4.57 -1.63 11.62
CA PHE A 24 5.67 -1.24 10.73
C PHE A 24 5.58 -1.93 9.36
N GLY A 25 4.62 -2.84 9.18
CA GLY A 25 4.33 -3.46 7.91
C GLY A 25 3.65 -2.49 6.95
N GLN A 26 3.97 -2.63 5.68
CA GLN A 26 3.30 -1.94 4.59
C GLN A 26 2.40 -2.93 3.85
N GLN A 27 1.22 -2.45 3.48
CA GLN A 27 0.28 -3.23 2.69
C GLN A 27 -0.35 -2.35 1.62
N VAL A 28 -0.33 -2.81 0.39
CA VAL A 28 -1.05 -2.21 -0.71
C VAL A 28 -1.88 -3.26 -1.44
N THR A 29 -3.08 -2.88 -1.90
CA THR A 29 -4.04 -3.83 -2.48
C THR A 29 -4.61 -3.33 -3.80
N THR A 30 -4.97 -4.24 -4.70
CA THR A 30 -5.72 -3.90 -5.92
C THR A 30 -7.14 -3.40 -5.63
N SER A 31 -7.71 -3.73 -4.47
CA SER A 31 -9.01 -3.17 -4.05
C SER A 31 -8.93 -1.66 -3.89
N GLN A 32 -7.82 -1.13 -3.36
CA GLN A 32 -7.59 0.32 -3.24
C GLN A 32 -7.58 1.01 -4.62
N VAL A 33 -7.05 0.34 -5.66
CA VAL A 33 -7.09 0.85 -7.04
C VAL A 33 -8.53 0.92 -7.55
N ILE A 34 -9.32 -0.13 -7.30
CA ILE A 34 -10.73 -0.20 -7.74
C ILE A 34 -11.58 0.86 -7.02
N ASP A 35 -11.38 1.04 -5.72
CA ASP A 35 -12.10 2.05 -4.94
C ASP A 35 -11.72 3.47 -5.40
N LEU A 36 -10.43 3.71 -5.64
CA LEU A 36 -9.95 4.97 -6.21
C LEU A 36 -10.54 5.24 -7.59
N ALA A 37 -10.65 4.24 -8.46
CA ALA A 37 -11.24 4.37 -9.79
C ALA A 37 -12.73 4.80 -9.72
N ARG A 38 -13.47 4.29 -8.74
CA ARG A 38 -14.86 4.68 -8.48
C ARG A 38 -14.96 6.12 -7.96
N ASP A 39 -14.08 6.51 -7.05
CA ASP A 39 -14.02 7.86 -6.52
C ASP A 39 -13.66 8.87 -7.62
N LEU A 40 -12.69 8.56 -8.49
CA LEU A 40 -12.34 9.38 -9.66
C LEU A 40 -13.54 9.57 -10.60
N LEU A 41 -14.29 8.50 -10.87
CA LEU A 41 -15.50 8.59 -11.70
C LEU A 41 -16.54 9.51 -11.06
N ALA A 42 -16.82 9.32 -9.77
CA ALA A 42 -17.83 10.09 -9.05
C ALA A 42 -17.50 11.58 -8.98
N GLU A 43 -16.29 11.92 -8.56
CA GLU A 43 -15.83 13.31 -8.44
C GLU A 43 -15.64 13.96 -9.81
N GLY A 44 -15.09 13.21 -10.78
CA GLY A 44 -14.90 13.67 -12.14
C GLY A 44 -16.20 14.04 -12.84
N ILE A 45 -17.24 13.19 -12.76
CA ILE A 45 -18.56 13.49 -13.33
C ILE A 45 -19.20 14.68 -12.61
N THR A 46 -19.01 14.78 -11.31
CA THR A 46 -19.64 15.85 -10.51
C THR A 46 -19.02 17.22 -10.80
N HIS A 47 -17.70 17.30 -10.92
CA HIS A 47 -16.99 18.59 -10.94
C HIS A 47 -16.28 18.92 -12.25
N ALA A 48 -16.02 17.93 -13.10
CA ALA A 48 -15.21 18.09 -14.31
C ALA A 48 -15.70 17.19 -15.47
N ARG A 49 -17.00 17.04 -15.60
CA ARG A 49 -17.63 16.11 -16.57
C ARG A 49 -17.18 16.30 -18.02
N ASP A 50 -16.92 17.54 -18.39
CA ASP A 50 -16.49 17.94 -19.74
C ASP A 50 -14.99 17.83 -19.98
N ALA A 51 -14.20 17.55 -18.94
CA ALA A 51 -12.75 17.57 -19.03
C ALA A 51 -12.17 16.28 -19.63
N LEU A 52 -12.72 15.13 -19.24
CA LEU A 52 -12.15 13.81 -19.55
C LEU A 52 -13.28 12.77 -19.70
N ASP A 53 -12.93 11.62 -20.30
CA ASP A 53 -13.77 10.43 -20.31
C ASP A 53 -13.57 9.66 -18.98
N TRP A 54 -14.27 10.06 -17.95
CA TRP A 54 -14.18 9.48 -16.61
C TRP A 54 -14.56 7.99 -16.56
N PRO A 55 -15.60 7.53 -17.29
CA PRO A 55 -15.88 6.10 -17.44
C PRO A 55 -14.70 5.30 -17.99
N ASP A 56 -14.01 5.78 -19.02
CA ASP A 56 -12.85 5.11 -19.61
C ASP A 56 -11.67 5.05 -18.63
N ILE A 57 -11.40 6.13 -17.90
CA ILE A 57 -10.38 6.18 -16.84
C ILE A 57 -10.67 5.12 -15.77
N LYS A 58 -11.91 5.05 -15.29
CA LYS A 58 -12.33 4.03 -14.31
C LYS A 58 -12.13 2.62 -14.84
N ASP A 59 -12.62 2.35 -16.05
CA ASP A 59 -12.56 1.02 -16.66
C ASP A 59 -11.10 0.60 -16.93
N THR A 60 -10.23 1.52 -17.28
CA THR A 60 -8.80 1.30 -17.48
C THR A 60 -8.11 0.88 -16.18
N LEU A 61 -8.34 1.58 -15.07
CA LEU A 61 -7.80 1.24 -13.75
C LEU A 61 -8.34 -0.09 -13.24
N GLU A 62 -9.65 -0.33 -13.36
CA GLU A 62 -10.24 -1.62 -12.94
C GLU A 62 -9.69 -2.79 -13.75
N ARG A 63 -9.47 -2.61 -15.06
CA ARG A 63 -8.90 -3.64 -15.93
C ARG A 63 -7.47 -3.96 -15.51
N ALA A 64 -6.61 -2.95 -15.35
CA ALA A 64 -5.23 -3.14 -14.92
C ALA A 64 -5.14 -3.88 -13.56
N ALA A 65 -6.01 -3.51 -12.60
CA ALA A 65 -6.09 -4.20 -11.30
C ALA A 65 -6.52 -5.67 -11.43
N LYS A 66 -7.48 -5.97 -12.31
CA LYS A 66 -7.97 -7.34 -12.58
C LYS A 66 -6.91 -8.16 -13.31
N ASP A 67 -6.24 -7.59 -14.30
CA ASP A 67 -5.18 -8.26 -15.07
C ASP A 67 -4.00 -8.62 -14.15
N PHE A 68 -3.62 -7.71 -13.26
CA PHE A 68 -2.63 -8.01 -12.22
C PHE A 68 -3.10 -9.15 -11.31
N ARG A 69 -4.38 -9.17 -10.90
CA ARG A 69 -4.93 -10.26 -10.10
C ARG A 69 -4.85 -11.61 -10.84
N ILE A 70 -5.16 -11.63 -12.12
CA ILE A 70 -5.10 -12.84 -12.95
C ILE A 70 -3.66 -13.35 -13.08
N ALA A 71 -2.70 -12.45 -13.28
CA ALA A 71 -1.29 -12.78 -13.41
C ALA A 71 -0.67 -13.37 -12.12
N CYS A 72 -1.28 -13.11 -10.95
CA CYS A 72 -0.86 -13.69 -9.67
C CYS A 72 -1.23 -15.17 -9.50
N GLY A 73 -1.97 -15.77 -10.42
CA GLY A 73 -2.29 -17.20 -10.40
C GLY A 73 -3.51 -17.55 -9.53
N PRO A 74 -3.56 -18.78 -8.98
CA PRO A 74 -4.77 -19.32 -8.36
C PRO A 74 -5.18 -18.57 -7.10
N ASP A 75 -6.48 -18.71 -6.75
CA ASP A 75 -7.06 -18.09 -5.56
C ASP A 75 -6.43 -18.62 -4.27
N ASN A 76 -6.37 -17.73 -3.26
CA ASN A 76 -5.82 -18.02 -1.94
C ASN A 76 -4.34 -18.45 -1.95
N GLY A 77 -3.62 -18.12 -3.01
CA GLY A 77 -2.17 -18.30 -3.08
C GLY A 77 -1.43 -17.26 -2.24
N ARG A 78 -0.33 -17.69 -1.62
CA ARG A 78 0.61 -16.82 -0.93
C ARG A 78 2.03 -17.19 -1.30
N TRP A 79 2.79 -16.23 -1.79
CA TRP A 79 4.16 -16.45 -2.26
C TRP A 79 5.10 -15.40 -1.68
N SER A 80 6.21 -15.86 -1.09
CA SER A 80 7.33 -14.96 -0.79
C SER A 80 7.96 -14.47 -2.09
N THR A 81 8.31 -13.20 -2.15
CA THR A 81 8.98 -12.63 -3.33
C THR A 81 10.31 -13.31 -3.65
N GLN A 82 11.00 -13.85 -2.62
CA GLN A 82 12.24 -14.60 -2.79
C GLN A 82 12.06 -15.96 -3.49
N GLN A 83 10.84 -16.50 -3.47
CA GLN A 83 10.51 -17.79 -4.11
C GLN A 83 9.93 -17.61 -5.51
N LEU A 84 9.59 -16.39 -5.89
CA LEU A 84 9.03 -16.09 -7.20
C LEU A 84 10.15 -16.01 -8.25
N PRO A 85 9.99 -16.67 -9.41
CA PRO A 85 10.89 -16.49 -10.54
C PRO A 85 10.95 -15.01 -10.96
N THR A 86 12.11 -14.57 -11.43
CA THR A 86 12.29 -13.19 -11.90
C THR A 86 11.47 -12.88 -13.16
N ASP A 87 11.09 -13.90 -13.91
CA ASP A 87 10.26 -13.85 -15.11
C ASP A 87 8.78 -14.22 -14.83
N ALA A 88 8.38 -14.29 -13.57
CA ALA A 88 6.99 -14.58 -13.22
C ALA A 88 6.04 -13.52 -13.83
N PRO A 89 4.90 -13.94 -14.43
CA PRO A 89 3.96 -13.04 -15.12
C PRO A 89 3.46 -11.87 -14.24
N LEU A 90 3.42 -12.07 -12.93
CA LEU A 90 2.97 -11.05 -12.00
C LEU A 90 3.87 -9.79 -12.04
N TRP A 91 5.18 -9.90 -12.34
CA TRP A 91 6.07 -8.75 -12.38
C TRP A 91 5.74 -7.82 -13.54
N ALA A 92 5.56 -8.38 -14.74
CA ALA A 92 5.15 -7.61 -15.90
C ALA A 92 3.76 -6.97 -15.71
N ALA A 93 2.83 -7.69 -15.09
CA ALA A 93 1.50 -7.17 -14.80
C ALA A 93 1.53 -6.08 -13.72
N LEU A 94 2.42 -6.16 -12.73
CA LEU A 94 2.64 -5.10 -11.75
C LEU A 94 3.22 -3.85 -12.41
N ASP A 95 4.21 -4.01 -13.29
CA ASP A 95 4.80 -2.90 -14.03
C ASP A 95 3.73 -2.20 -14.89
N THR A 96 2.89 -2.97 -15.60
CA THR A 96 1.75 -2.42 -16.37
C THR A 96 0.74 -1.68 -15.48
N LEU A 97 0.44 -2.21 -14.29
CA LEU A 97 -0.45 -1.52 -13.34
C LEU A 97 0.15 -0.18 -12.89
N GLN A 98 1.45 -0.14 -12.57
CA GLN A 98 2.13 1.08 -12.16
C GLN A 98 2.20 2.11 -13.31
N GLU A 99 2.47 1.68 -14.54
CA GLU A 99 2.42 2.54 -15.72
C GLU A 99 1.03 3.13 -15.93
N THR A 100 -0.02 2.30 -15.82
CA THR A 100 -1.42 2.75 -15.94
C THR A 100 -1.78 3.79 -14.88
N LEU A 101 -1.40 3.56 -13.61
CA LEU A 101 -1.60 4.55 -12.54
C LEU A 101 -0.90 5.87 -12.85
N GLY A 102 0.33 5.83 -13.37
CA GLY A 102 1.11 7.00 -13.77
C GLY A 102 0.50 7.75 -14.95
N GLU A 103 -0.05 7.04 -15.95
CA GLU A 103 -0.75 7.65 -17.08
C GLU A 103 -2.03 8.34 -16.65
N VAL A 104 -2.83 7.68 -15.81
CA VAL A 104 -4.05 8.26 -15.26
C VAL A 104 -3.73 9.50 -14.42
N SER A 105 -2.70 9.45 -13.56
CA SER A 105 -2.27 10.59 -12.77
C SER A 105 -1.97 11.83 -13.64
N ARG A 106 -1.20 11.66 -14.69
CA ARG A 106 -0.88 12.74 -15.64
C ARG A 106 -2.11 13.25 -16.40
N THR A 107 -3.02 12.33 -16.73
CA THR A 107 -4.24 12.66 -17.48
C THR A 107 -5.22 13.49 -16.66
N ILE A 108 -5.38 13.18 -15.37
CA ILE A 108 -6.35 13.87 -14.49
C ILE A 108 -5.81 15.18 -13.91
N GLU A 109 -4.49 15.38 -13.88
CA GLU A 109 -3.84 16.54 -13.26
C GLU A 109 -4.46 17.89 -13.67
N PRO A 110 -4.73 18.19 -14.97
CA PRO A 110 -5.34 19.45 -15.35
C PRO A 110 -6.77 19.65 -14.84
N ALA A 111 -7.47 18.55 -14.49
CA ALA A 111 -8.84 18.62 -13.99
C ALA A 111 -8.90 18.85 -12.47
N THR A 112 -7.83 18.60 -11.74
CA THR A 112 -7.79 18.69 -10.26
C THR A 112 -8.04 20.11 -9.74
N VAL A 113 -7.71 21.14 -10.54
CA VAL A 113 -7.95 22.54 -10.18
C VAL A 113 -9.42 22.92 -10.12
N ARG A 114 -10.33 22.08 -10.62
CA ARG A 114 -11.77 22.36 -10.67
C ARG A 114 -12.49 22.12 -9.35
N ALA A 115 -11.97 21.22 -8.51
CA ALA A 115 -12.53 20.92 -7.19
C ALA A 115 -11.48 20.37 -6.23
N GLU A 116 -11.60 20.79 -4.98
CA GLU A 116 -10.71 20.31 -3.90
C GLU A 116 -10.87 18.80 -3.67
N THR A 117 -12.09 18.27 -3.77
CA THR A 117 -12.36 16.83 -3.63
C THR A 117 -11.68 16.02 -4.72
N LEU A 118 -11.64 16.51 -5.96
CA LEU A 118 -10.93 15.86 -7.05
C LEU A 118 -9.41 15.92 -6.84
N ALA A 119 -8.89 17.03 -6.31
CA ALA A 119 -7.48 17.13 -5.93
C ALA A 119 -7.12 16.14 -4.81
N GLN A 120 -7.99 15.94 -3.82
CA GLN A 120 -7.79 14.94 -2.75
C GLN A 120 -7.77 13.50 -3.29
N VAL A 121 -8.60 13.18 -4.30
CA VAL A 121 -8.56 11.86 -4.94
C VAL A 121 -7.26 11.68 -5.73
N ALA A 122 -6.77 12.73 -6.40
CA ALA A 122 -5.47 12.70 -7.09
C ALA A 122 -4.30 12.52 -6.11
N GLU A 123 -4.32 13.15 -4.96
CA GLU A 123 -3.34 12.93 -3.86
C GLU A 123 -3.36 11.46 -3.39
N ARG A 124 -4.53 10.87 -3.25
CA ARG A 124 -4.65 9.44 -2.90
C ARG A 124 -4.08 8.53 -4.00
N LEU A 125 -4.22 8.90 -5.27
CA LEU A 125 -3.59 8.20 -6.39
C LEU A 125 -2.07 8.25 -6.27
N HIS A 126 -1.49 9.41 -5.99
CA HIS A 126 -0.04 9.54 -5.78
C HIS A 126 0.44 8.68 -4.60
N GLY A 127 -0.23 8.73 -3.45
CA GLY A 127 0.12 7.90 -2.30
C GLY A 127 0.01 6.39 -2.58
N LEU A 128 -0.93 5.99 -3.44
CA LEU A 128 -1.08 4.60 -3.87
C LEU A 128 0.07 4.18 -4.81
N MET A 129 0.46 5.04 -5.75
CA MET A 129 1.61 4.82 -6.63
C MET A 129 2.91 4.67 -5.82
N GLU A 130 3.15 5.57 -4.86
CA GLU A 130 4.29 5.49 -3.96
C GLU A 130 4.31 4.18 -3.16
N SER A 131 3.15 3.72 -2.69
CA SER A 131 3.03 2.47 -1.94
C SER A 131 3.39 1.24 -2.80
N PHE A 132 2.95 1.20 -4.06
CA PHE A 132 3.33 0.15 -5.01
C PHE A 132 4.83 0.19 -5.32
N GLU A 133 5.39 1.37 -5.54
CA GLU A 133 6.82 1.57 -5.82
C GLU A 133 7.69 1.16 -4.63
N GLN A 134 7.34 1.59 -3.42
CA GLN A 134 8.03 1.22 -2.18
C GLN A 134 8.02 -0.30 -1.99
N TRP A 135 6.87 -0.95 -2.17
CA TRP A 135 6.80 -2.39 -2.09
C TRP A 135 7.69 -3.08 -3.14
N ARG A 136 7.67 -2.58 -4.39
CA ARG A 136 8.52 -3.08 -5.48
C ARG A 136 10.00 -2.97 -5.11
N ASN A 137 10.42 -1.81 -4.61
CA ASN A 137 11.79 -1.57 -4.17
C ASN A 137 12.20 -2.50 -3.03
N HIS A 138 11.35 -2.67 -2.01
CA HIS A 138 11.60 -3.64 -0.94
C HIS A 138 11.69 -5.07 -1.44
N SER A 139 10.89 -5.45 -2.43
CA SER A 139 10.90 -6.81 -2.99
C SER A 139 12.18 -7.17 -3.73
N ILE A 140 12.90 -6.17 -4.26
CA ILE A 140 14.13 -6.33 -5.05
C ILE A 140 15.37 -6.06 -4.21
N MET A 141 15.38 -4.99 -3.42
CA MET A 141 16.58 -4.43 -2.79
C MET A 141 16.77 -4.83 -1.33
N SER A 142 15.77 -5.37 -0.65
CA SER A 142 15.91 -5.71 0.76
C SER A 142 16.78 -6.96 0.94
N GLN A 143 18.05 -6.75 1.17
CA GLN A 143 19.03 -7.81 1.53
C GLN A 143 18.73 -8.43 2.93
N GLY A 144 17.48 -8.81 3.17
CA GLY A 144 17.05 -9.43 4.42
C GLY A 144 16.48 -8.46 5.47
N GLU A 145 16.33 -7.17 5.17
CA GLU A 145 15.73 -6.20 6.11
C GLU A 145 14.20 -6.23 6.10
N MET A 146 13.60 -6.57 4.95
CA MET A 146 12.15 -6.68 4.77
C MET A 146 11.75 -8.05 4.24
N ILE A 147 10.68 -8.60 4.76
CA ILE A 147 10.01 -9.78 4.22
C ILE A 147 8.85 -9.31 3.37
N CYS A 148 8.93 -9.57 2.07
CA CYS A 148 7.88 -9.23 1.12
C CYS A 148 7.16 -10.49 0.62
N TRP A 149 5.82 -10.42 0.54
CA TRP A 149 5.02 -11.50 -0.04
C TRP A 149 3.79 -10.97 -0.75
N VAL A 150 3.27 -11.79 -1.65
CA VAL A 150 2.05 -11.55 -2.41
C VAL A 150 0.97 -12.52 -1.93
N GLU A 151 -0.23 -12.02 -1.70
CA GLU A 151 -1.42 -12.83 -1.44
C GLU A 151 -2.44 -12.62 -2.55
N ALA A 152 -2.79 -13.67 -3.27
CA ALA A 152 -3.87 -13.65 -4.24
C ALA A 152 -5.17 -14.07 -3.55
N LEU A 153 -6.07 -13.13 -3.35
CA LEU A 153 -7.43 -13.37 -2.89
C LEU A 153 -8.35 -13.62 -4.10
N THR A 154 -9.60 -13.99 -3.89
CA THR A 154 -10.53 -14.28 -4.99
C THR A 154 -10.67 -13.13 -6.00
N TYR A 155 -10.79 -11.89 -5.50
CA TYR A 155 -11.03 -10.71 -6.34
C TYR A 155 -9.95 -9.63 -6.23
N SER A 156 -8.92 -9.83 -5.43
CA SER A 156 -7.88 -8.85 -5.20
C SER A 156 -6.52 -9.47 -4.95
N VAL A 157 -5.49 -8.66 -5.09
CA VAL A 157 -4.12 -8.97 -4.66
C VAL A 157 -3.76 -8.08 -3.51
N ARG A 158 -3.04 -8.64 -2.56
CA ARG A 158 -2.47 -7.93 -1.44
C ARG A 158 -0.96 -8.09 -1.48
N LEU A 159 -0.27 -6.99 -1.58
CA LEU A 159 1.18 -6.90 -1.50
C LEU A 159 1.57 -6.48 -0.10
N ASN A 160 2.37 -7.28 0.57
CA ASN A 160 2.75 -7.07 1.96
C ASN A 160 4.26 -6.95 2.08
N ALA A 161 4.73 -6.05 2.92
CA ALA A 161 6.12 -5.94 3.33
C ALA A 161 6.21 -5.74 4.84
N THR A 162 7.03 -6.51 5.52
CA THR A 162 7.23 -6.42 6.97
C THR A 162 8.72 -6.44 7.30
N PRO A 163 9.20 -5.55 8.19
CA PRO A 163 10.58 -5.60 8.66
C PRO A 163 10.91 -6.95 9.31
N LEU A 164 12.06 -7.53 8.96
CA LEU A 164 12.55 -8.74 9.61
C LEU A 164 12.87 -8.49 11.08
N SER A 165 13.38 -7.32 11.40
CA SER A 165 13.65 -6.88 12.78
C SER A 165 12.75 -5.70 13.15
N VAL A 166 11.81 -5.94 14.02
CA VAL A 166 10.96 -4.90 14.60
C VAL A 166 11.72 -4.08 15.64
N ALA A 167 12.81 -4.63 16.17
CA ALA A 167 13.62 -4.01 17.22
C ALA A 167 14.18 -2.65 16.79
N GLU A 168 14.63 -2.49 15.55
CA GLU A 168 15.17 -1.23 15.05
C GLU A 168 14.11 -0.14 14.90
N GLY A 169 12.93 -0.49 14.35
CA GLY A 169 11.81 0.43 14.25
C GLY A 169 11.35 0.90 15.62
N PHE A 170 11.29 -0.02 16.57
CA PHE A 170 10.92 0.27 17.95
C PHE A 170 11.99 1.11 18.67
N THR A 171 13.27 0.84 18.43
CA THR A 171 14.40 1.63 18.98
C THR A 171 14.37 3.06 18.45
N ARG A 172 14.18 3.26 17.15
CA ARG A 172 14.02 4.60 16.55
C ARG A 172 12.85 5.37 17.16
N GLN A 173 11.70 4.71 17.33
CA GLN A 173 10.53 5.32 17.97
C GLN A 173 10.82 5.72 19.42
N ARG A 174 11.53 4.88 20.15
CA ARG A 174 11.95 5.14 21.55
C ARG A 174 12.96 6.28 21.64
N GLU A 175 13.92 6.32 20.72
CA GLU A 175 14.97 7.33 20.67
C GLU A 175 14.47 8.69 20.18
N SER A 176 13.45 8.73 19.33
CA SER A 176 12.82 9.99 18.90
C SER A 176 12.02 10.67 20.02
N ASP A 177 11.76 9.97 21.12
CA ASP A 177 10.94 10.46 22.22
C ASP A 177 11.68 10.35 23.57
N HIS A 178 12.75 11.09 23.70
CA HIS A 178 13.64 11.08 24.88
C HIS A 178 12.96 11.49 26.21
N MET A 179 11.71 11.94 26.17
CA MET A 179 10.97 12.43 27.35
C MET A 179 10.01 11.36 27.92
N ARG A 180 9.93 10.16 27.35
CA ARG A 180 9.02 9.11 27.79
C ARG A 180 9.72 7.95 28.49
N THR A 181 9.12 7.50 29.58
CA THR A 181 9.50 6.25 30.25
C THR A 181 8.73 5.09 29.64
N TRP A 182 9.46 4.05 29.25
CA TRP A 182 8.90 2.84 28.64
C TRP A 182 9.02 1.68 29.62
N ILE A 183 7.90 1.06 29.99
CA ILE A 183 7.83 -0.08 30.90
C ILE A 183 7.27 -1.27 30.14
N PHE A 184 7.98 -2.39 30.16
CA PHE A 184 7.55 -3.64 29.54
C PHE A 184 7.22 -4.65 30.63
N ALA A 185 5.97 -5.11 30.68
CA ALA A 185 5.49 -6.14 31.57
C ALA A 185 5.06 -7.37 30.75
N SER A 186 5.55 -8.54 31.13
CA SER A 186 5.10 -9.82 30.62
C SER A 186 4.43 -10.60 31.72
N ALA A 187 3.19 -11.07 31.50
CA ALA A 187 2.60 -12.09 32.34
C ALA A 187 3.16 -13.45 31.85
N THR A 188 3.94 -14.10 32.66
CA THR A 188 4.31 -15.53 32.51
C THR A 188 3.15 -16.37 32.97
#